data_f486fb581ed77c8f36affd820840e4a9
#
_entry.id   f486fb581ed77c8f36affd820840e4a9
#
_cell.length_a   1.000
_cell.length_b   1.000
_cell.length_c   1.000
_cell.angle_alpha   90.00
_cell.angle_beta   90.00
_cell.angle_gamma   90.00
#
_symmetry.space_group_name_H-M   'P 1'
#
loop_
_entity.id
_entity.type
_entity.pdbx_description
1 polymer ?
#
loop_
_entity_poly.entity_id
_entity_poly.type
_entity_poly.pdbx_seq_one_letter_code
_entity_poly.pdbx_strand_id
1 'polypeptide(L)'
;MALLSALLLLFSSLCVQQSSCIIPLGASLSSATQTTSWTSPSRRFAFGFYNRGNGLYVGVWLDGNGKKANKVIWTAKRDDRPFTSDATLKLNEIGVIVSTAECREMIFIANENHSDAYSASMLDSGNFVIYNKDNHIIWESFQHPTDTILGGQSLLANSQLISSLSENDPSAGMYHLRRQNDGNLVLYPLESEDSPTTAYWKAETYVTNVANLSLRLNSTGVLQLINNIDSSVYRTIHLSNQEESYSDFNESRSNNSKSIVYSASLDVDGNFRLYAHVFEPNGGFQTYAMRSALVNSCKIKGFCGFNSYCTFNDNRPFCACLPGTDFIDPNQNTIGCKRNYSEAHCKGGKANIPLYNITSMQGIEWTTGYILQ
;
A
#
# COMPACT_ATOMS: atom_id res chain seq x y z
N MET A 1 7.82 53.88 22.92
CA MET A 1 6.54 53.13 22.79
C MET A 1 6.38 52.46 21.41
N ALA A 2 6.73 53.07 20.29
CA ALA A 2 6.59 52.48 18.98
C ALA A 2 7.44 51.20 18.71
N LEU A 3 8.62 51.06 19.30
CA LEU A 3 9.49 49.90 19.18
C LEU A 3 8.96 48.64 19.92
N LEU A 4 8.28 48.84 21.06
CA LEU A 4 7.67 47.73 21.80
C LEU A 4 6.44 47.18 21.07
N SER A 5 5.65 48.04 20.39
CA SER A 5 4.49 47.63 19.60
C SER A 5 4.90 46.86 18.34
N ALA A 6 6.03 47.22 17.73
CA ALA A 6 6.56 46.50 16.56
C ALA A 6 7.11 45.11 16.92
N LEU A 7 7.74 44.96 18.13
CA LEU A 7 8.21 43.68 18.63
C LEU A 7 7.04 42.73 18.97
N LEU A 8 5.95 43.24 19.56
CA LEU A 8 4.74 42.47 19.86
C LEU A 8 4.01 41.99 18.58
N LEU A 9 4.01 42.81 17.53
CA LEU A 9 3.46 42.42 16.23
C LEU A 9 4.32 41.38 15.50
N LEU A 10 5.65 41.45 15.62
CA LEU A 10 6.55 40.44 15.09
C LEU A 10 6.45 39.10 15.83
N PHE A 11 6.27 39.12 17.15
CA PHE A 11 6.02 37.90 17.93
C PHE A 11 4.64 37.29 17.63
N SER A 12 3.62 38.12 17.38
CA SER A 12 2.30 37.60 16.99
C SER A 12 2.29 36.99 15.57
N SER A 13 3.12 37.51 14.64
CA SER A 13 3.24 36.95 13.30
C SER A 13 4.05 35.64 13.23
N LEU A 14 4.98 35.43 14.17
CA LEU A 14 5.73 34.18 14.31
C LEU A 14 4.93 33.07 15.02
N CYS A 15 3.89 33.43 15.79
CA CYS A 15 3.02 32.46 16.46
C CYS A 15 1.86 31.96 15.57
N VAL A 16 1.59 32.56 14.41
CA VAL A 16 0.49 32.21 13.49
C VAL A 16 0.89 31.07 12.53
N GLN A 17 2.15 30.66 12.47
CA GLN A 17 2.60 29.62 11.56
C GLN A 17 2.73 28.21 12.19
N GLN A 18 2.33 28.07 13.44
CA GLN A 18 2.20 26.81 14.15
C GLN A 18 0.76 26.56 14.64
N SER A 19 -0.25 27.03 13.91
CA SER A 19 -1.62 26.60 14.14
C SER A 19 -1.78 25.16 13.66
N SER A 20 -1.35 24.31 14.56
CA SER A 20 -1.64 22.91 14.77
C SER A 20 -2.73 22.36 13.84
N CYS A 21 -2.37 21.41 13.00
CA CYS A 21 -3.30 20.45 12.45
C CYS A 21 -3.75 19.44 13.52
N ILE A 22 -3.98 19.92 14.76
CA ILE A 22 -4.57 19.12 15.84
C ILE A 22 -6.05 19.00 15.57
N ILE A 23 -6.51 17.78 15.45
CA ILE A 23 -7.91 17.39 15.33
C ILE A 23 -8.44 17.25 16.75
N PRO A 24 -9.35 18.15 17.20
CA PRO A 24 -9.84 18.11 18.57
C PRO A 24 -10.86 16.98 18.74
N LEU A 25 -11.05 16.57 20.00
CA LEU A 25 -12.12 15.65 20.37
C LEU A 25 -13.47 16.20 19.89
N GLY A 26 -14.30 15.35 19.29
CA GLY A 26 -15.60 15.72 18.71
C GLY A 26 -15.53 16.18 17.25
N ALA A 27 -14.34 16.42 16.69
CA ALA A 27 -14.19 16.72 15.27
C ALA A 27 -14.78 15.63 14.39
N SER A 28 -15.43 16.01 13.29
CA SER A 28 -16.06 15.07 12.37
C SER A 28 -15.89 15.47 10.91
N LEU A 29 -15.91 14.48 10.04
CA LEU A 29 -15.95 14.60 8.58
C LEU A 29 -17.19 13.88 8.08
N SER A 30 -17.83 14.41 7.03
CA SER A 30 -18.94 13.74 6.36
C SER A 30 -18.58 13.43 4.93
N SER A 31 -18.90 12.23 4.48
CA SER A 31 -18.70 11.81 3.08
C SER A 31 -19.57 12.61 2.09
N ALA A 32 -20.66 13.21 2.57
CA ALA A 32 -21.59 14.01 1.77
C ALA A 32 -21.16 15.48 1.60
N THR A 33 -20.10 15.94 2.31
CA THR A 33 -19.65 17.33 2.27
C THR A 33 -18.39 17.48 1.41
N GLN A 34 -18.00 18.75 1.13
CA GLN A 34 -16.75 19.04 0.40
C GLN A 34 -15.51 18.73 1.23
N THR A 35 -15.60 18.81 2.56
CA THR A 35 -14.48 18.51 3.46
C THR A 35 -14.60 17.07 3.94
N THR A 36 -13.90 16.18 3.24
CA THR A 36 -13.90 14.72 3.49
C THR A 36 -12.65 14.23 4.20
N SER A 37 -11.68 15.12 4.50
CA SER A 37 -10.37 14.72 5.06
C SER A 37 -9.76 15.77 5.97
N TRP A 38 -8.92 15.32 6.90
CA TRP A 38 -7.98 16.11 7.67
C TRP A 38 -6.60 16.04 7.01
N THR A 39 -6.01 17.19 6.69
CA THR A 39 -4.74 17.29 5.96
C THR A 39 -3.56 17.54 6.90
N SER A 40 -2.38 17.09 6.50
CA SER A 40 -1.12 17.41 7.18
C SER A 40 -0.77 18.91 7.01
N PRO A 41 0.09 19.50 7.88
CA PRO A 41 0.54 20.90 7.78
C PRO A 41 1.08 21.26 6.40
N SER A 42 1.89 20.40 5.82
CA SER A 42 2.46 20.58 4.47
C SER A 42 1.47 20.31 3.33
N ARG A 43 0.25 19.83 3.64
CA ARG A 43 -0.75 19.39 2.66
C ARG A 43 -0.26 18.30 1.70
N ARG A 44 0.74 17.50 2.11
CA ARG A 44 1.22 16.35 1.33
C ARG A 44 0.47 15.08 1.63
N PHE A 45 -0.18 15.01 2.79
CA PHE A 45 -0.95 13.86 3.23
C PHE A 45 -2.33 14.27 3.72
N ALA A 46 -3.28 13.38 3.53
CA ALA A 46 -4.63 13.53 4.06
C ALA A 46 -5.12 12.20 4.65
N PHE A 47 -5.94 12.29 5.70
CA PHE A 47 -6.66 11.18 6.32
C PHE A 47 -8.17 11.48 6.29
N GLY A 48 -8.97 10.53 5.85
CA GLY A 48 -10.42 10.69 5.78
C GLY A 48 -11.08 9.75 4.79
N PHE A 49 -12.20 10.20 4.21
CA PHE A 49 -12.91 9.43 3.18
C PHE A 49 -12.28 9.61 1.80
N TYR A 50 -12.09 8.50 1.09
CA TYR A 50 -11.64 8.48 -0.29
C TYR A 50 -12.41 7.44 -1.11
N ASN A 51 -12.52 7.66 -2.43
CA ASN A 51 -13.16 6.72 -3.35
C ASN A 51 -12.11 5.86 -4.04
N ARG A 52 -12.38 4.55 -4.14
CA ARG A 52 -11.58 3.60 -4.94
C ARG A 52 -12.54 2.63 -5.63
N GLY A 53 -12.45 2.55 -6.98
CA GLY A 53 -13.48 1.87 -7.75
C GLY A 53 -14.86 2.45 -7.50
N ASN A 54 -15.82 1.61 -7.13
CA ASN A 54 -17.18 2.02 -6.77
C ASN A 54 -17.38 2.12 -5.24
N GLY A 55 -16.31 1.98 -4.45
CA GLY A 55 -16.35 1.97 -3.00
C GLY A 55 -15.89 3.27 -2.35
N LEU A 56 -16.45 3.57 -1.18
CA LEU A 56 -16.02 4.63 -0.28
C LEU A 56 -15.27 3.99 0.90
N TYR A 57 -14.07 4.45 1.18
CA TYR A 57 -13.19 3.91 2.22
C TYR A 57 -12.63 5.03 3.10
N VAL A 58 -12.06 4.67 4.25
CA VAL A 58 -11.28 5.57 5.11
C VAL A 58 -9.80 5.18 5.04
N GLY A 59 -8.93 6.17 4.91
CA GLY A 59 -7.50 5.89 4.83
C GLY A 59 -6.61 7.12 4.82
N VAL A 60 -5.32 6.88 4.57
CA VAL A 60 -4.28 7.90 4.37
C VAL A 60 -3.83 7.85 2.91
N TRP A 61 -3.69 9.01 2.29
CA TRP A 61 -3.20 9.14 0.91
C TRP A 61 -2.27 10.33 0.74
N LEU A 62 -1.50 10.32 -0.37
CA LEU A 62 -0.77 11.50 -0.82
C LEU A 62 -1.75 12.52 -1.39
N ASP A 63 -1.74 13.72 -0.84
CA ASP A 63 -2.61 14.82 -1.27
C ASP A 63 -1.86 15.77 -2.20
N GLY A 64 -2.37 15.89 -3.41
CA GLY A 64 -1.87 16.83 -4.42
C GLY A 64 -2.79 18.04 -4.58
N ASN A 65 -2.96 18.87 -3.54
CA ASN A 65 -3.87 20.02 -3.52
C ASN A 65 -5.37 19.68 -3.65
N GLY A 66 -5.85 18.70 -2.89
CA GLY A 66 -7.26 18.34 -2.87
C GLY A 66 -7.75 17.62 -4.13
N LYS A 67 -6.84 17.18 -5.00
CA LYS A 67 -7.16 16.29 -6.11
C LYS A 67 -7.40 14.87 -5.56
N LYS A 68 -8.16 14.05 -6.32
CA LYS A 68 -8.48 12.66 -5.96
C LYS A 68 -7.26 11.95 -5.38
N ALA A 69 -7.49 11.06 -4.39
CA ALA A 69 -6.49 10.18 -3.79
C ALA A 69 -5.81 9.29 -4.84
N ASN A 70 -4.79 9.80 -5.52
CA ASN A 70 -4.12 9.09 -6.61
C ASN A 70 -3.12 8.04 -6.10
N LYS A 71 -2.63 8.18 -4.86
CA LYS A 71 -1.80 7.18 -4.20
C LYS A 71 -2.25 7.03 -2.75
N VAL A 72 -3.01 5.98 -2.50
CA VAL A 72 -3.40 5.57 -1.15
C VAL A 72 -2.21 4.85 -0.52
N ILE A 73 -1.95 5.17 0.76
CA ILE A 73 -0.83 4.63 1.55
C ILE A 73 -1.34 3.61 2.56
N TRP A 74 -2.51 3.87 3.13
CA TRP A 74 -3.09 3.03 4.15
C TRP A 74 -4.62 3.07 4.06
N THR A 75 -5.27 1.93 4.26
CA THR A 75 -6.73 1.79 4.27
C THR A 75 -7.16 1.10 5.54
N ALA A 76 -8.06 1.75 6.28
CA ALA A 76 -8.67 1.19 7.48
C ALA A 76 -9.67 0.09 7.11
N LYS A 77 -9.66 -1.04 7.88
CA LYS A 77 -10.65 -2.10 7.74
C LYS A 77 -10.89 -2.49 6.26
N ARG A 78 -9.81 -2.61 5.51
CA ARG A 78 -9.84 -2.73 4.04
C ARG A 78 -10.59 -3.95 3.51
N ASP A 79 -10.77 -4.98 4.37
CA ASP A 79 -11.47 -6.24 4.04
C ASP A 79 -12.98 -6.15 4.36
N ASP A 80 -13.41 -5.06 5.02
CA ASP A 80 -14.81 -4.80 5.27
C ASP A 80 -15.49 -4.22 4.03
N ARG A 81 -16.83 -4.24 4.02
CA ARG A 81 -17.61 -3.62 2.94
C ARG A 81 -17.34 -2.12 2.88
N PRO A 82 -17.28 -1.53 1.67
CA PRO A 82 -17.20 -0.08 1.51
C PRO A 82 -18.30 0.65 2.26
N PHE A 83 -17.99 1.86 2.74
CA PHE A 83 -19.00 2.73 3.37
C PHE A 83 -19.99 3.27 2.36
N THR A 84 -21.16 3.66 2.85
CA THR A 84 -22.20 4.35 2.07
C THR A 84 -21.93 5.84 1.97
N SER A 85 -22.63 6.55 1.08
CA SER A 85 -22.40 7.97 0.78
C SER A 85 -22.80 8.93 1.91
N ASP A 86 -23.44 8.45 2.96
CA ASP A 86 -23.91 9.23 4.13
C ASP A 86 -23.11 8.93 5.41
N ALA A 87 -21.91 8.41 5.25
CA ALA A 87 -21.01 8.07 6.36
C ALA A 87 -20.44 9.33 7.04
N THR A 88 -20.34 9.26 8.37
CA THR A 88 -19.69 10.28 9.22
C THR A 88 -18.52 9.65 9.97
N LEU A 89 -17.32 10.21 9.79
CA LEU A 89 -16.10 9.88 10.52
C LEU A 89 -15.95 10.85 11.68
N LYS A 90 -15.75 10.35 12.91
CA LYS A 90 -15.67 11.18 14.12
C LYS A 90 -14.55 10.72 15.04
N LEU A 91 -13.80 11.67 15.59
CA LEU A 91 -12.90 11.45 16.72
C LEU A 91 -13.68 11.59 18.03
N ASN A 92 -13.70 10.54 18.84
CA ASN A 92 -14.27 10.53 20.18
C ASN A 92 -13.27 9.95 21.21
N GLU A 93 -13.67 9.84 22.48
CA GLU A 93 -12.82 9.37 23.57
C GLU A 93 -12.28 7.94 23.40
N ILE A 94 -12.95 7.12 22.60
CA ILE A 94 -12.53 5.73 22.30
C ILE A 94 -11.73 5.61 21.01
N GLY A 95 -11.53 6.69 20.25
CA GLY A 95 -10.74 6.74 19.01
C GLY A 95 -11.52 7.29 17.83
N VAL A 96 -11.15 6.84 16.63
CA VAL A 96 -11.82 7.23 15.37
C VAL A 96 -12.85 6.18 14.98
N ILE A 97 -14.08 6.63 14.80
CA ILE A 97 -15.22 5.79 14.45
C ILE A 97 -15.92 6.30 13.19
N VAL A 98 -16.53 5.38 12.45
CA VAL A 98 -17.48 5.70 11.38
C VAL A 98 -18.88 5.28 11.78
N SER A 99 -19.85 6.15 11.54
CA SER A 99 -21.29 5.87 11.65
C SER A 99 -21.97 6.16 10.31
N THR A 100 -22.96 5.36 9.97
CA THR A 100 -23.81 5.58 8.78
C THR A 100 -25.27 5.70 9.21
N ALA A 101 -26.11 6.36 8.41
CA ALA A 101 -27.52 6.49 8.70
C ALA A 101 -28.26 5.15 8.68
N GLU A 102 -27.78 4.21 7.86
CA GLU A 102 -28.39 2.88 7.70
C GLU A 102 -28.01 1.89 8.82
N CYS A 103 -26.73 1.95 9.26
CA CYS A 103 -26.21 1.08 10.31
C CYS A 103 -26.12 1.86 11.64
N ARG A 104 -26.85 1.40 12.66
CA ARG A 104 -26.70 1.92 14.03
C ARG A 104 -25.39 1.48 14.68
N GLU A 105 -24.64 0.62 14.02
CA GLU A 105 -23.33 0.16 14.48
C GLU A 105 -22.25 1.19 14.19
N MET A 106 -21.42 1.44 15.20
CA MET A 106 -20.19 2.23 15.07
C MET A 106 -19.05 1.31 14.64
N ILE A 107 -18.42 1.64 13.51
CA ILE A 107 -17.25 0.91 13.03
C ILE A 107 -15.98 1.61 13.53
N PHE A 108 -15.19 0.90 14.31
CA PHE A 108 -13.93 1.42 14.82
C PHE A 108 -12.86 1.42 13.72
N ILE A 109 -12.30 2.59 13.44
CA ILE A 109 -11.24 2.78 12.46
C ILE A 109 -9.86 2.74 13.10
N ALA A 110 -9.73 3.30 14.30
CA ALA A 110 -8.47 3.43 15.03
C ALA A 110 -8.73 3.44 16.54
N ASN A 111 -7.79 2.87 17.31
CA ASN A 111 -7.80 2.84 18.78
C ASN A 111 -8.95 2.01 19.41
N GLU A 112 -9.32 0.91 18.82
CA GLU A 112 -10.50 0.07 19.19
C GLU A 112 -10.52 -0.38 20.66
N ASN A 113 -9.37 -0.47 21.33
CA ASN A 113 -9.24 -1.05 22.68
C ASN A 113 -8.88 -0.02 23.78
N HIS A 114 -8.90 1.26 23.49
CA HIS A 114 -8.49 2.32 24.41
C HIS A 114 -9.58 3.40 24.53
N SER A 115 -9.71 4.00 25.72
CA SER A 115 -10.79 4.97 26.03
C SER A 115 -10.24 6.30 26.52
N ASP A 116 -9.06 6.72 26.09
CA ASP A 116 -8.38 7.92 26.55
C ASP A 116 -7.92 8.84 25.39
N ALA A 117 -8.52 8.67 24.21
CA ALA A 117 -8.27 9.55 23.08
C ALA A 117 -8.71 10.98 23.41
N TYR A 118 -7.83 11.94 23.13
CA TYR A 118 -8.05 13.37 23.42
C TYR A 118 -7.93 14.23 22.15
N SER A 119 -6.98 13.94 21.30
CA SER A 119 -6.77 14.63 20.02
C SER A 119 -6.13 13.70 19.00
N ALA A 120 -6.13 14.11 17.74
CA ALA A 120 -5.43 13.41 16.68
C ALA A 120 -4.68 14.39 15.77
N SER A 121 -3.77 13.88 14.93
CA SER A 121 -3.10 14.66 13.90
C SER A 121 -2.77 13.83 12.68
N MET A 122 -2.89 14.43 11.50
CA MET A 122 -2.27 13.93 10.29
C MET A 122 -0.88 14.57 10.16
N LEU A 123 0.17 13.79 10.34
CA LEU A 123 1.55 14.31 10.35
C LEU A 123 2.13 14.43 8.93
N ASP A 124 3.16 15.27 8.78
CA ASP A 124 3.92 15.44 7.53
C ASP A 124 4.76 14.24 7.13
N SER A 125 4.91 13.27 8.04
CA SER A 125 5.48 11.95 7.76
C SER A 125 4.52 11.01 7.02
N GLY A 126 3.22 11.33 6.97
CA GLY A 126 2.17 10.44 6.50
C GLY A 126 1.60 9.53 7.59
N ASN A 127 2.02 9.71 8.84
CA ASN A 127 1.49 8.98 9.98
C ASN A 127 0.26 9.70 10.53
N PHE A 128 -0.88 9.02 10.62
CA PHE A 128 -2.03 9.49 11.36
C PHE A 128 -1.93 8.98 12.79
N VAL A 129 -1.99 9.89 13.76
CA VAL A 129 -1.73 9.61 15.18
C VAL A 129 -2.88 10.07 16.06
N ILE A 130 -3.14 9.32 17.13
CA ILE A 130 -4.10 9.67 18.18
C ILE A 130 -3.32 9.86 19.49
N TYR A 131 -3.60 10.93 20.19
CA TYR A 131 -2.97 11.31 21.46
C TYR A 131 -3.96 11.22 22.60
N ASN A 132 -3.45 10.89 23.79
CA ASN A 132 -4.15 11.11 25.04
C ASN A 132 -3.99 12.57 25.51
N LYS A 133 -4.61 12.93 26.66
CA LYS A 133 -4.51 14.27 27.26
C LYS A 133 -3.10 14.69 27.70
N ASP A 134 -2.21 13.71 27.89
CA ASP A 134 -0.81 13.94 28.27
C ASP A 134 0.12 14.06 27.04
N ASN A 135 -0.45 14.13 25.82
CA ASN A 135 0.21 14.16 24.53
C ASN A 135 1.07 12.91 24.23
N HIS A 136 0.77 11.78 24.86
CA HIS A 136 1.35 10.50 24.46
C HIS A 136 0.56 9.92 23.29
N ILE A 137 1.29 9.37 22.31
CA ILE A 137 0.68 8.63 21.21
C ILE A 137 0.13 7.31 21.77
N ILE A 138 -1.18 7.09 21.57
CA ILE A 138 -1.88 5.87 21.99
C ILE A 138 -2.23 4.97 20.81
N TRP A 139 -2.24 5.53 19.60
CA TRP A 139 -2.44 4.79 18.37
C TRP A 139 -1.80 5.54 17.19
N GLU A 140 -1.28 4.79 16.20
CA GLU A 140 -0.72 5.36 15.00
C GLU A 140 -0.84 4.42 13.80
N SER A 141 -1.12 4.97 12.61
CA SER A 141 -1.28 4.20 11.38
C SER A 141 0.00 3.48 10.94
N PHE A 142 1.17 3.97 11.31
CA PHE A 142 2.46 3.37 10.99
C PHE A 142 2.67 2.00 11.64
N GLN A 143 1.98 1.70 12.75
CA GLN A 143 2.02 0.38 13.38
C GLN A 143 1.07 -0.63 12.73
N HIS A 144 0.20 -0.18 11.81
CA HIS A 144 -0.81 -1.00 11.14
C HIS A 144 -0.68 -0.93 9.61
N PRO A 145 0.50 -1.20 9.02
CA PRO A 145 0.69 -1.08 7.57
C PRO A 145 -0.25 -2.03 6.82
N THR A 146 -0.68 -1.63 5.61
CA THR A 146 -1.46 -2.46 4.70
C THR A 146 -0.58 -3.07 3.60
N ASP A 147 -0.39 -2.37 2.52
CA ASP A 147 0.46 -2.77 1.39
C ASP A 147 1.70 -1.86 1.22
N THR A 148 1.75 -0.76 1.95
CA THR A 148 2.75 0.31 1.75
C THR A 148 3.35 0.77 3.07
N ILE A 149 4.66 1.06 3.06
CA ILE A 149 5.37 1.81 4.10
C ILE A 149 5.95 3.10 3.52
N LEU A 150 6.03 4.13 4.36
CA LEU A 150 6.58 5.46 4.02
C LEU A 150 7.98 5.67 4.56
N GLY A 151 8.66 6.68 4.02
CA GLY A 151 9.95 7.14 4.56
C GLY A 151 9.84 7.53 6.03
N GLY A 152 10.65 6.90 6.88
CA GLY A 152 10.61 7.01 8.35
C GLY A 152 9.84 5.90 9.05
N GLN A 153 9.04 5.10 8.35
CA GLN A 153 8.29 3.98 8.90
C GLN A 153 9.13 2.71 8.98
N SER A 154 8.85 1.90 10.00
CA SER A 154 9.46 0.59 10.21
C SER A 154 8.40 -0.52 10.20
N LEU A 155 8.68 -1.60 9.49
CA LEU A 155 7.92 -2.85 9.53
C LEU A 155 8.57 -3.75 10.59
N LEU A 156 7.86 -3.99 11.67
CA LEU A 156 8.36 -4.76 12.82
C LEU A 156 8.55 -6.24 12.49
N ALA A 157 9.20 -6.96 13.40
CA ALA A 157 9.30 -8.42 13.30
C ALA A 157 7.90 -9.06 13.22
N ASN A 158 7.76 -10.08 12.40
CA ASN A 158 6.50 -10.79 12.14
C ASN A 158 5.35 -9.94 11.55
N SER A 159 5.59 -8.65 11.28
CA SER A 159 4.65 -7.86 10.48
C SER A 159 4.82 -8.17 8.99
N GLN A 160 3.77 -7.92 8.24
CA GLN A 160 3.73 -8.17 6.81
C GLN A 160 3.06 -7.02 6.08
N LEU A 161 3.40 -6.86 4.79
CA LEU A 161 2.59 -6.12 3.84
C LEU A 161 1.79 -7.13 3.02
N ILE A 162 0.52 -6.85 2.80
CA ILE A 162 -0.33 -7.66 1.92
C ILE A 162 -0.78 -6.75 0.77
N SER A 163 -0.64 -7.20 -0.48
CA SER A 163 -1.07 -6.44 -1.65
C SER A 163 -2.56 -6.09 -1.58
N SER A 164 -2.97 -5.05 -2.29
CA SER A 164 -4.40 -4.87 -2.58
C SER A 164 -4.87 -5.91 -3.62
N LEU A 165 -6.16 -6.23 -3.60
CA LEU A 165 -6.77 -7.20 -4.53
C LEU A 165 -6.69 -6.71 -5.98
N SER A 166 -6.96 -5.41 -6.19
CA SER A 166 -6.83 -4.76 -7.49
C SER A 166 -6.60 -3.26 -7.34
N GLU A 167 -6.35 -2.56 -8.45
CA GLU A 167 -6.27 -1.09 -8.47
C GLU A 167 -7.58 -0.41 -8.02
N ASN A 168 -8.71 -1.09 -8.09
CA ASN A 168 -10.03 -0.59 -7.73
C ASN A 168 -10.60 -1.18 -6.44
N ASP A 169 -9.91 -2.15 -5.83
CA ASP A 169 -10.34 -2.83 -4.60
C ASP A 169 -9.17 -2.91 -3.60
N PRO A 170 -9.24 -2.21 -2.45
CA PRO A 170 -8.16 -2.20 -1.46
C PRO A 170 -8.13 -3.43 -0.57
N SER A 171 -9.11 -4.35 -0.64
CA SER A 171 -9.14 -5.55 0.18
C SER A 171 -7.87 -6.41 -0.02
N ALA A 172 -7.62 -7.34 0.89
CA ALA A 172 -6.43 -8.19 0.83
C ALA A 172 -6.35 -8.96 -0.48
N GLY A 173 -5.23 -8.81 -1.18
CA GLY A 173 -4.95 -9.42 -2.46
C GLY A 173 -4.21 -10.75 -2.33
N MET A 174 -3.45 -11.10 -3.37
CA MET A 174 -2.91 -12.45 -3.57
C MET A 174 -1.48 -12.62 -3.02
N TYR A 175 -0.84 -11.57 -2.53
CA TYR A 175 0.59 -11.59 -2.21
C TYR A 175 0.89 -10.97 -0.86
N HIS A 176 1.91 -11.50 -0.17
CA HIS A 176 2.44 -10.87 1.02
C HIS A 176 3.97 -10.77 1.02
N LEU A 177 4.47 -9.68 1.57
CA LEU A 177 5.86 -9.46 1.92
C LEU A 177 6.01 -9.68 3.42
N ARG A 178 6.79 -10.65 3.81
CA ARG A 178 7.00 -11.00 5.21
C ARG A 178 8.45 -10.79 5.63
N ARG A 179 8.63 -10.16 6.77
CA ARG A 179 9.89 -10.16 7.46
C ARG A 179 9.91 -11.37 8.41
N GLN A 180 10.67 -12.40 8.07
CA GLN A 180 10.76 -13.66 8.81
C GLN A 180 11.56 -13.49 10.11
N ASN A 181 11.44 -14.47 11.02
CA ASN A 181 12.14 -14.47 12.31
C ASN A 181 13.67 -14.53 12.15
N ASP A 182 14.17 -15.15 11.07
CA ASP A 182 15.58 -15.21 10.70
C ASP A 182 16.11 -13.87 10.13
N GLY A 183 15.28 -12.82 10.06
CA GLY A 183 15.64 -11.52 9.52
C GLY A 183 15.51 -11.41 8.01
N ASN A 184 15.15 -12.50 7.30
CA ASN A 184 14.99 -12.44 5.86
C ASN A 184 13.68 -11.72 5.49
N LEU A 185 13.73 -10.98 4.38
CA LEU A 185 12.56 -10.36 3.77
C LEU A 185 12.18 -11.20 2.53
N VAL A 186 10.97 -11.72 2.50
CA VAL A 186 10.56 -12.71 1.51
C VAL A 186 9.17 -12.40 0.97
N LEU A 187 8.96 -12.63 -0.33
CA LEU A 187 7.69 -12.51 -1.01
C LEU A 187 7.09 -13.88 -1.28
N TYR A 188 5.80 -14.01 -0.94
CA TYR A 188 5.00 -15.22 -1.09
C TYR A 188 3.62 -14.92 -1.67
N PRO A 189 2.99 -15.90 -2.33
CA PRO A 189 1.54 -15.91 -2.50
C PRO A 189 0.84 -16.01 -1.13
N LEU A 190 -0.25 -15.27 -0.92
CA LEU A 190 -0.86 -15.09 0.41
C LEU A 190 -1.31 -16.41 1.07
N GLU A 191 -1.91 -17.31 0.31
CA GLU A 191 -2.46 -18.57 0.83
C GLU A 191 -1.46 -19.74 0.81
N SER A 192 -0.18 -19.46 0.57
CA SER A 192 0.85 -20.50 0.56
C SER A 192 1.55 -20.61 1.92
N GLU A 193 2.09 -21.80 2.22
CA GLU A 193 3.01 -21.94 3.35
C GLU A 193 4.28 -21.10 3.12
N ASP A 194 4.78 -20.47 4.18
CA ASP A 194 6.05 -19.73 4.15
C ASP A 194 7.23 -20.72 4.06
N SER A 195 7.54 -21.16 2.86
CA SER A 195 8.60 -22.13 2.60
C SER A 195 9.53 -21.67 1.46
N PRO A 196 10.75 -22.18 1.37
CA PRO A 196 11.66 -21.86 0.25
C PRO A 196 11.07 -22.22 -1.12
N THR A 197 10.17 -23.21 -1.19
CA THR A 197 9.54 -23.67 -2.44
C THR A 197 8.40 -22.79 -2.89
N THR A 198 7.73 -22.07 -1.97
CA THR A 198 6.64 -21.15 -2.27
C THR A 198 7.12 -19.72 -2.48
N ALA A 199 8.25 -19.33 -1.86
CA ALA A 199 8.88 -18.04 -2.08
C ALA A 199 9.17 -17.80 -3.58
N TYR A 200 8.89 -16.57 -4.06
CA TYR A 200 9.27 -16.17 -5.41
C TYR A 200 10.34 -15.06 -5.43
N TRP A 201 10.62 -14.44 -4.29
CA TRP A 201 11.72 -13.51 -4.08
C TRP A 201 12.15 -13.47 -2.63
N LYS A 202 13.43 -13.23 -2.38
CA LYS A 202 14.02 -13.05 -1.06
C LYS A 202 15.16 -12.04 -1.12
N ALA A 203 15.32 -11.26 -0.07
CA ALA A 203 16.36 -10.23 0.03
C ALA A 203 17.73 -10.79 0.45
N GLU A 204 17.85 -12.11 0.72
CA GLU A 204 19.06 -12.77 1.24
C GLU A 204 19.62 -12.10 2.51
N THR A 205 18.71 -11.66 3.38
CA THR A 205 19.04 -10.89 4.60
C THR A 205 18.96 -11.71 5.88
N TYR A 206 18.88 -13.03 5.78
CA TYR A 206 18.83 -13.91 6.95
C TYR A 206 20.08 -13.73 7.84
N VAL A 207 19.84 -13.80 9.14
CA VAL A 207 20.81 -13.56 10.21
C VAL A 207 20.60 -14.57 11.31
N THR A 208 21.69 -15.20 11.73
CA THR A 208 21.68 -16.04 12.93
C THR A 208 21.78 -15.17 14.17
N ASN A 209 20.86 -15.35 15.13
CA ASN A 209 20.88 -14.73 16.47
C ASN A 209 20.52 -13.24 16.59
N VAL A 210 19.75 -12.65 15.70
CA VAL A 210 19.28 -11.26 15.87
C VAL A 210 17.75 -11.19 15.89
N ALA A 211 17.20 -11.24 17.11
CA ALA A 211 15.74 -11.24 17.32
C ALA A 211 15.06 -9.86 17.11
N ASN A 212 15.81 -8.76 17.17
CA ASN A 212 15.25 -7.41 17.28
C ASN A 212 15.49 -6.52 16.05
N LEU A 213 15.41 -7.10 14.84
CA LEU A 213 15.49 -6.31 13.61
C LEU A 213 14.11 -5.89 13.11
N SER A 214 14.02 -4.71 12.50
CA SER A 214 12.88 -4.28 11.69
C SER A 214 13.34 -3.82 10.30
N LEU A 215 12.44 -3.91 9.31
CA LEU A 215 12.65 -3.27 8.02
C LEU A 215 12.25 -1.81 8.13
N ARG A 216 13.15 -0.90 7.79
CA ARG A 216 12.91 0.54 7.76
C ARG A 216 13.11 1.10 6.36
N LEU A 217 12.16 1.86 5.88
CA LEU A 217 12.39 2.79 4.78
C LEU A 217 12.81 4.13 5.40
N ASN A 218 14.05 4.59 5.17
CA ASN A 218 14.46 5.88 5.69
C ASN A 218 13.90 7.04 4.86
N SER A 219 14.02 8.28 5.36
CA SER A 219 13.51 9.48 4.70
C SER A 219 14.20 9.84 3.38
N THR A 220 15.31 9.17 3.05
CA THR A 220 16.04 9.35 1.78
C THR A 220 15.77 8.24 0.76
N GLY A 221 14.80 7.35 1.03
CA GLY A 221 14.40 6.29 0.11
C GLY A 221 15.32 5.06 0.14
N VAL A 222 16.00 4.79 1.25
CA VAL A 222 16.84 3.60 1.41
C VAL A 222 16.14 2.59 2.32
N LEU A 223 16.02 1.36 1.85
CA LEU A 223 15.52 0.22 2.63
C LEU A 223 16.66 -0.37 3.48
N GLN A 224 16.42 -0.51 4.77
CA GLN A 224 17.43 -0.95 5.74
C GLN A 224 16.83 -1.91 6.75
N LEU A 225 17.61 -2.93 7.14
CA LEU A 225 17.37 -3.64 8.39
C LEU A 225 18.06 -2.88 9.51
N ILE A 226 17.29 -2.51 10.51
CA ILE A 226 17.78 -1.79 11.69
C ILE A 226 17.61 -2.64 12.95
N ASN A 227 18.55 -2.50 13.87
CA ASN A 227 18.43 -3.06 15.21
C ASN A 227 17.52 -2.13 16.05
N ASN A 228 16.44 -2.67 16.62
CA ASN A 228 15.47 -1.90 17.39
C ASN A 228 16.00 -1.46 18.79
N ILE A 229 17.13 -2.02 19.25
CA ILE A 229 17.71 -1.69 20.56
C ILE A 229 18.52 -0.39 20.48
N ASP A 230 19.38 -0.27 19.46
CA ASP A 230 20.35 0.83 19.33
C ASP A 230 20.14 1.65 18.04
N SER A 231 19.12 1.30 17.24
CA SER A 231 18.81 1.94 15.95
C SER A 231 19.94 1.85 14.91
N SER A 232 20.95 1.00 15.12
CA SER A 232 22.04 0.80 14.18
C SER A 232 21.54 0.12 12.89
N VAL A 233 22.14 0.52 11.77
CA VAL A 233 21.86 -0.12 10.48
C VAL A 233 22.61 -1.43 10.42
N TYR A 234 21.86 -2.54 10.43
CA TYR A 234 22.41 -3.88 10.28
C TYR A 234 22.80 -4.18 8.83
N ARG A 235 21.89 -3.90 7.90
CA ARG A 235 22.09 -4.13 6.46
C ARG A 235 21.23 -3.21 5.62
N THR A 236 21.76 -2.75 4.49
CA THR A 236 20.98 -2.10 3.44
C THR A 236 20.42 -3.16 2.47
N ILE A 237 19.15 -3.02 2.11
CA ILE A 237 18.49 -3.91 1.15
C ILE A 237 18.55 -3.26 -0.22
N HIS A 238 19.09 -3.98 -1.18
CA HIS A 238 19.22 -3.55 -2.56
C HIS A 238 18.14 -4.21 -3.43
N LEU A 239 17.24 -3.41 -3.96
CA LEU A 239 16.32 -3.81 -5.00
C LEU A 239 16.91 -3.52 -6.39
N SER A 240 16.45 -4.22 -7.43
CA SER A 240 16.87 -4.00 -8.81
C SER A 240 16.45 -2.62 -9.33
N ASN A 241 17.26 -1.98 -10.14
CA ASN A 241 16.95 -0.68 -10.72
C ASN A 241 15.84 -0.81 -11.79
N GLN A 242 14.99 0.21 -11.86
CA GLN A 242 14.06 0.46 -12.97
C GLN A 242 14.71 1.55 -13.85
N GLU A 243 15.40 1.16 -14.92
CA GLU A 243 16.29 2.05 -15.67
C GLU A 243 15.56 3.26 -16.29
N GLU A 244 14.40 3.06 -16.91
CA GLU A 244 13.64 4.15 -17.56
C GLU A 244 13.15 5.20 -16.55
N SER A 245 12.54 4.77 -15.42
CA SER A 245 12.04 5.69 -14.39
C SER A 245 13.14 6.42 -13.64
N TYR A 246 14.35 5.87 -13.58
CA TYR A 246 15.47 6.46 -12.84
C TYR A 246 16.06 7.67 -13.57
N SER A 247 16.13 7.66 -14.90
CA SER A 247 16.56 8.78 -15.71
C SER A 247 15.61 9.97 -15.56
N ASP A 248 14.30 9.74 -15.70
CA ASP A 248 13.26 10.75 -15.58
C ASP A 248 13.22 11.37 -14.17
N PHE A 249 13.43 10.56 -13.14
CA PHE A 249 13.55 11.03 -11.77
C PHE A 249 14.74 11.96 -11.57
N ASN A 250 15.92 11.63 -12.11
CA ASN A 250 17.11 12.47 -11.98
C ASN A 250 16.93 13.82 -12.65
N GLU A 251 16.29 13.90 -13.80
CA GLU A 251 15.93 15.16 -14.44
C GLU A 251 14.96 15.98 -13.59
N SER A 252 13.93 15.31 -13.05
CA SER A 252 12.94 15.96 -12.19
C SER A 252 13.54 16.50 -10.88
N ARG A 253 14.59 15.84 -10.34
CA ARG A 253 15.29 16.23 -9.11
C ARG A 253 16.22 17.43 -9.27
N SER A 254 16.61 17.79 -10.49
CA SER A 254 17.61 18.86 -10.73
C SER A 254 17.18 20.24 -10.22
N ASN A 255 15.89 20.47 -9.98
CA ASN A 255 15.36 21.67 -9.35
C ASN A 255 15.32 21.55 -7.81
N ASN A 256 16.21 22.25 -7.11
CA ASN A 256 16.40 22.23 -5.64
C ASN A 256 15.17 22.62 -4.80
N SER A 257 14.06 23.03 -5.38
CA SER A 257 12.84 23.44 -4.66
C SER A 257 11.79 22.34 -4.50
N LYS A 258 12.02 21.14 -5.04
CA LYS A 258 11.05 20.04 -5.01
C LYS A 258 11.18 19.20 -3.75
N SER A 259 10.06 18.93 -3.11
CA SER A 259 9.97 18.03 -1.96
C SER A 259 9.69 16.60 -2.43
N ILE A 260 10.40 15.62 -1.89
CA ILE A 260 10.27 14.21 -2.26
C ILE A 260 9.75 13.41 -1.07
N VAL A 261 8.74 12.58 -1.30
CA VAL A 261 8.27 11.55 -0.37
C VAL A 261 8.60 10.18 -0.96
N TYR A 262 9.19 9.30 -0.17
CA TYR A 262 9.46 7.93 -0.58
C TYR A 262 8.45 6.96 0.02
N SER A 263 8.04 5.97 -0.75
CA SER A 263 7.24 4.84 -0.29
C SER A 263 7.77 3.53 -0.84
N ALA A 264 7.55 2.45 -0.11
CA ALA A 264 7.78 1.09 -0.61
C ALA A 264 6.48 0.30 -0.51
N SER A 265 6.01 -0.21 -1.63
CA SER A 265 4.69 -0.83 -1.77
C SER A 265 4.79 -2.24 -2.33
N LEU A 266 4.00 -3.15 -1.77
CA LEU A 266 3.67 -4.41 -2.41
C LEU A 266 2.46 -4.19 -3.32
N ASP A 267 2.73 -4.09 -4.60
CA ASP A 267 1.71 -3.76 -5.60
C ASP A 267 0.79 -4.95 -5.88
N VAL A 268 -0.32 -4.69 -6.56
CA VAL A 268 -1.35 -5.69 -6.91
C VAL A 268 -0.81 -6.84 -7.75
N ASP A 269 0.26 -6.61 -8.50
CA ASP A 269 0.94 -7.62 -9.32
C ASP A 269 1.91 -8.52 -8.52
N GLY A 270 2.04 -8.31 -7.21
CA GLY A 270 2.93 -9.06 -6.32
C GLY A 270 4.38 -8.59 -6.31
N ASN A 271 4.73 -7.53 -7.02
CA ASN A 271 6.08 -6.99 -6.99
C ASN A 271 6.22 -5.93 -5.89
N PHE A 272 7.30 -6.00 -5.13
CA PHE A 272 7.63 -4.99 -4.13
C PHE A 272 8.49 -3.90 -4.76
N ARG A 273 7.97 -2.67 -4.77
CA ARG A 273 8.60 -1.53 -5.43
C ARG A 273 8.86 -0.36 -4.50
N LEU A 274 9.99 0.30 -4.74
CA LEU A 274 10.34 1.58 -4.12
C LEU A 274 9.94 2.70 -5.07
N TYR A 275 9.20 3.67 -4.54
CA TYR A 275 8.70 4.84 -5.26
C TYR A 275 9.25 6.14 -4.70
N ALA A 276 9.47 7.11 -5.59
CA ALA A 276 9.69 8.51 -5.26
C ALA A 276 8.50 9.34 -5.75
N HIS A 277 7.89 10.11 -4.87
CA HIS A 277 6.81 11.03 -5.17
C HIS A 277 7.35 12.45 -5.09
N VAL A 278 7.51 13.10 -6.24
CA VAL A 278 8.10 14.43 -6.37
C VAL A 278 6.99 15.46 -6.39
N PHE A 279 6.89 16.26 -5.33
CA PHE A 279 5.88 17.31 -5.21
C PHE A 279 6.32 18.58 -5.97
N GLU A 280 5.42 19.09 -6.78
CA GLU A 280 5.62 20.31 -7.54
C GLU A 280 5.20 21.54 -6.72
N PRO A 281 5.81 22.71 -6.92
CA PRO A 281 5.46 23.93 -6.21
C PRO A 281 3.99 24.36 -6.35
N ASN A 282 3.32 23.96 -7.45
CA ASN A 282 1.90 24.20 -7.72
C ASN A 282 0.95 23.20 -7.05
N GLY A 283 1.49 22.26 -6.26
CA GLY A 283 0.75 21.32 -5.42
C GLY A 283 0.32 20.01 -6.09
N GLY A 284 0.83 19.68 -7.27
CA GLY A 284 0.73 18.31 -7.81
C GLY A 284 1.91 17.45 -7.36
N PHE A 285 1.88 16.15 -7.66
CA PHE A 285 3.07 15.29 -7.55
C PHE A 285 3.13 14.31 -8.72
N GLN A 286 4.36 13.88 -9.03
CA GLN A 286 4.65 12.81 -9.97
C GLN A 286 5.27 11.64 -9.23
N THR A 287 4.91 10.42 -9.64
CA THR A 287 5.38 9.18 -9.02
C THR A 287 6.32 8.43 -9.96
N TYR A 288 7.48 8.08 -9.46
CA TYR A 288 8.51 7.34 -10.18
C TYR A 288 8.79 6.02 -9.47
N ALA A 289 8.71 4.89 -10.19
CA ALA A 289 9.15 3.60 -9.71
C ALA A 289 10.68 3.51 -9.81
N MET A 290 11.35 3.61 -8.67
CA MET A 290 12.81 3.69 -8.61
C MET A 290 13.48 2.34 -8.70
N ARG A 291 12.93 1.36 -8.00
CA ARG A 291 13.49 0.01 -7.84
C ARG A 291 12.38 -1.01 -7.63
N SER A 292 12.65 -2.26 -7.95
CA SER A 292 11.73 -3.37 -7.71
C SER A 292 12.45 -4.62 -7.20
N ALA A 293 11.73 -5.48 -6.50
CA ALA A 293 12.23 -6.79 -6.10
C ALA A 293 12.55 -7.66 -7.31
N LEU A 294 11.69 -7.62 -8.32
CA LEU A 294 11.82 -8.39 -9.56
C LEU A 294 11.70 -7.46 -10.78
N VAL A 295 12.66 -7.53 -11.70
CA VAL A 295 12.59 -6.88 -13.02
C VAL A 295 11.64 -7.65 -13.93
N ASN A 296 11.65 -8.97 -13.85
CA ASN A 296 10.82 -9.86 -14.64
C ASN A 296 9.60 -10.31 -13.84
N SER A 297 8.43 -9.76 -14.11
CA SER A 297 7.17 -10.10 -13.43
C SER A 297 6.72 -11.55 -13.70
N CYS A 298 7.18 -12.20 -14.78
CA CYS A 298 6.90 -13.63 -15.00
C CYS A 298 7.53 -14.55 -13.94
N LYS A 299 8.45 -14.05 -13.11
CA LYS A 299 8.99 -14.79 -11.97
C LYS A 299 8.10 -14.75 -10.73
N ILE A 300 7.08 -13.90 -10.73
CA ILE A 300 6.09 -13.81 -9.65
C ILE A 300 5.15 -15.00 -9.78
N LYS A 301 5.06 -15.82 -8.74
CA LYS A 301 4.17 -16.97 -8.72
C LYS A 301 2.72 -16.53 -8.74
N GLY A 302 1.93 -17.04 -9.68
CA GLY A 302 0.53 -16.66 -9.85
C GLY A 302 0.30 -15.33 -10.56
N PHE A 303 1.34 -14.68 -11.11
CA PHE A 303 1.24 -13.38 -11.78
C PHE A 303 0.11 -13.28 -12.81
N CYS A 304 -0.10 -14.33 -13.59
CA CYS A 304 -1.13 -14.36 -14.62
C CYS A 304 -2.46 -15.01 -14.17
N GLY A 305 -2.56 -15.48 -12.92
CA GLY A 305 -3.77 -16.16 -12.45
C GLY A 305 -4.01 -17.52 -13.09
N PHE A 306 -5.25 -18.03 -12.97
CA PHE A 306 -5.62 -19.36 -13.43
C PHE A 306 -5.72 -19.48 -14.95
N ASN A 307 -5.45 -20.70 -15.48
CA ASN A 307 -5.61 -21.06 -16.89
C ASN A 307 -4.88 -20.11 -17.85
N SER A 308 -3.80 -19.51 -17.38
CA SER A 308 -2.98 -18.58 -18.14
C SER A 308 -1.49 -18.85 -17.92
N TYR A 309 -0.67 -18.26 -18.74
CA TYR A 309 0.79 -18.32 -18.62
C TYR A 309 1.41 -16.95 -18.92
N CYS A 310 2.56 -16.72 -18.34
CA CYS A 310 3.32 -15.49 -18.57
C CYS A 310 4.26 -15.67 -19.78
N THR A 311 4.24 -14.71 -20.68
CA THR A 311 5.12 -14.64 -21.86
C THR A 311 5.61 -13.20 -22.04
N PHE A 312 6.34 -12.91 -23.11
CA PHE A 312 6.82 -11.58 -23.42
C PHE A 312 6.25 -11.13 -24.77
N ASN A 313 5.77 -9.89 -24.79
CA ASN A 313 5.46 -9.14 -25.99
C ASN A 313 6.29 -7.86 -25.99
N ASP A 314 7.14 -7.66 -27.01
CA ASP A 314 8.07 -6.54 -27.12
C ASP A 314 8.89 -6.30 -25.82
N ASN A 315 9.48 -7.37 -25.28
CA ASN A 315 10.25 -7.40 -24.02
C ASN A 315 9.46 -7.01 -22.76
N ARG A 316 8.11 -6.90 -22.82
CA ARG A 316 7.26 -6.66 -21.66
C ARG A 316 6.55 -7.95 -21.25
N PRO A 317 6.48 -8.25 -19.95
CA PRO A 317 5.70 -9.39 -19.45
C PRO A 317 4.23 -9.25 -19.86
N PHE A 318 3.66 -10.32 -20.40
CA PHE A 318 2.29 -10.39 -20.88
C PHE A 318 1.65 -11.72 -20.48
N CYS A 319 0.40 -11.66 -20.01
CA CYS A 319 -0.37 -12.84 -19.69
C CYS A 319 -1.17 -13.31 -20.91
N ALA A 320 -1.09 -14.59 -21.23
CA ALA A 320 -1.83 -15.23 -22.30
C ALA A 320 -2.68 -16.38 -21.75
N CYS A 321 -3.87 -16.56 -22.28
CA CYS A 321 -4.76 -17.64 -21.90
C CYS A 321 -4.30 -18.99 -22.48
N LEU A 322 -4.52 -20.08 -21.74
CA LEU A 322 -4.38 -21.42 -22.27
C LEU A 322 -5.40 -21.65 -23.40
N PRO A 323 -5.10 -22.52 -24.37
CA PRO A 323 -6.06 -22.88 -25.43
C PRO A 323 -7.42 -23.31 -24.86
N GLY A 324 -8.49 -22.77 -25.41
CA GLY A 324 -9.86 -23.03 -24.93
C GLY A 324 -10.28 -22.23 -23.71
N THR A 325 -9.55 -21.17 -23.37
CA THR A 325 -9.92 -20.24 -22.30
C THR A 325 -9.85 -18.79 -22.78
N ASP A 326 -10.65 -17.92 -22.18
CA ASP A 326 -10.68 -16.48 -22.44
C ASP A 326 -10.41 -15.71 -21.15
N PHE A 327 -9.88 -14.50 -21.24
CA PHE A 327 -9.68 -13.65 -20.07
C PHE A 327 -10.96 -13.48 -19.26
N ILE A 328 -10.85 -13.57 -17.93
CA ILE A 328 -11.94 -13.25 -17.00
C ILE A 328 -12.35 -11.79 -17.18
N ASP A 329 -11.35 -10.90 -17.22
CA ASP A 329 -11.48 -9.48 -17.55
C ASP A 329 -10.45 -9.12 -18.63
N PRO A 330 -10.87 -8.72 -19.85
CA PRO A 330 -9.96 -8.31 -20.91
C PRO A 330 -9.11 -7.07 -20.60
N ASN A 331 -9.55 -6.25 -19.63
CA ASN A 331 -8.81 -5.05 -19.20
C ASN A 331 -7.79 -5.33 -18.08
N GLN A 332 -7.86 -6.53 -17.46
CA GLN A 332 -6.98 -6.95 -16.38
C GLN A 332 -6.49 -8.39 -16.58
N ASN A 333 -5.51 -8.54 -17.44
CA ASN A 333 -4.99 -9.85 -17.90
C ASN A 333 -4.38 -10.71 -16.76
N THR A 334 -4.06 -10.13 -15.63
CA THR A 334 -3.44 -10.81 -14.48
C THR A 334 -4.43 -11.56 -13.60
N ILE A 335 -5.75 -11.37 -13.78
CA ILE A 335 -6.77 -12.12 -13.03
C ILE A 335 -6.85 -13.59 -13.50
N GLY A 336 -6.39 -13.87 -14.72
CA GLY A 336 -6.42 -15.19 -15.31
C GLY A 336 -7.53 -15.38 -16.33
N CYS A 337 -7.77 -16.65 -16.69
CA CYS A 337 -8.66 -17.03 -17.77
C CYS A 337 -9.69 -18.05 -17.29
N LYS A 338 -10.89 -17.96 -17.85
CA LYS A 338 -12.00 -18.91 -17.66
C LYS A 338 -12.18 -19.76 -18.89
N ARG A 339 -12.66 -21.00 -18.72
CA ARG A 339 -13.01 -21.88 -19.83
C ARG A 339 -14.11 -21.24 -20.70
N ASN A 340 -13.93 -21.29 -22.01
CA ASN A 340 -14.90 -20.76 -22.97
C ASN A 340 -15.80 -21.85 -23.58
N TYR A 341 -15.68 -23.07 -23.07
CA TYR A 341 -16.53 -24.19 -23.47
C TYR A 341 -17.28 -24.77 -22.25
N SER A 342 -18.50 -25.24 -22.47
CA SER A 342 -19.23 -26.04 -21.49
C SER A 342 -18.54 -27.38 -21.33
N GLU A 343 -18.53 -27.97 -20.13
CA GLU A 343 -18.10 -29.35 -19.90
C GLU A 343 -19.01 -30.30 -20.69
N ALA A 344 -18.77 -30.41 -21.97
CA ALA A 344 -19.42 -31.39 -22.79
C ALA A 344 -18.79 -32.75 -22.47
N HIS A 345 -19.30 -33.34 -21.40
CA HIS A 345 -19.43 -34.75 -21.21
C HIS A 345 -18.23 -35.63 -21.59
N CYS A 346 -17.25 -35.75 -20.73
CA CYS A 346 -16.34 -36.92 -20.71
C CYS A 346 -17.09 -38.27 -20.56
N LYS A 347 -18.41 -38.28 -20.63
CA LYS A 347 -19.26 -39.47 -20.42
C LYS A 347 -19.55 -40.31 -21.69
N GLY A 348 -18.99 -39.95 -22.84
CA GLY A 348 -19.41 -40.56 -24.12
C GLY A 348 -18.47 -41.65 -24.69
N GLY A 349 -17.40 -42.05 -24.00
CA GLY A 349 -16.49 -43.08 -24.51
C GLY A 349 -15.81 -42.73 -25.84
N LYS A 350 -15.36 -43.73 -26.61
CA LYS A 350 -14.61 -43.54 -27.88
C LYS A 350 -15.37 -42.77 -28.96
N ALA A 351 -16.71 -42.70 -28.89
CA ALA A 351 -17.52 -41.98 -29.87
C ALA A 351 -17.35 -40.47 -29.85
N ASN A 352 -16.84 -39.90 -28.76
CA ASN A 352 -16.66 -38.47 -28.58
C ASN A 352 -15.24 -37.96 -28.86
N ILE A 353 -14.30 -38.82 -29.30
CA ILE A 353 -12.91 -38.44 -29.64
C ILE A 353 -12.83 -37.27 -30.62
N PRO A 354 -13.75 -37.16 -31.66
CA PRO A 354 -13.73 -36.01 -32.57
C PRO A 354 -14.08 -34.66 -31.92
N LEU A 355 -14.62 -34.68 -30.70
CA LEU A 355 -14.98 -33.48 -29.98
C LEU A 355 -13.81 -32.88 -29.13
N TYR A 356 -12.68 -33.58 -29.09
CA TYR A 356 -11.49 -33.11 -28.31
C TYR A 356 -10.40 -32.68 -29.27
N ASN A 357 -9.86 -31.51 -29.00
CA ASN A 357 -8.63 -31.02 -29.61
C ASN A 357 -7.52 -31.03 -28.58
N ILE A 358 -6.43 -31.75 -28.87
CA ILE A 358 -5.25 -31.77 -28.03
C ILE A 358 -4.24 -30.77 -28.59
N THR A 359 -3.95 -29.73 -27.83
CA THR A 359 -2.94 -28.74 -28.20
C THR A 359 -1.68 -28.96 -27.34
N SER A 360 -0.52 -29.16 -27.97
CA SER A 360 0.75 -29.22 -27.27
C SER A 360 1.33 -27.80 -27.14
N MET A 361 1.83 -27.48 -25.98
CA MET A 361 2.53 -26.22 -25.73
C MET A 361 3.98 -26.56 -25.37
N GLN A 362 4.94 -25.88 -26.00
CA GLN A 362 6.37 -26.09 -25.76
C GLN A 362 6.94 -24.87 -25.02
N GLY A 363 8.00 -25.10 -24.21
CA GLY A 363 8.74 -24.03 -23.53
C GLY A 363 7.98 -23.39 -22.36
N ILE A 364 6.94 -24.07 -21.82
CA ILE A 364 6.24 -23.63 -20.61
C ILE A 364 6.89 -24.26 -19.40
N GLU A 365 7.30 -23.42 -18.46
CA GLU A 365 7.76 -23.82 -17.14
C GLU A 365 6.59 -23.71 -16.15
N TRP A 366 6.28 -24.81 -15.47
CA TRP A 366 5.27 -24.84 -14.41
C TRP A 366 5.94 -24.54 -13.07
N THR A 367 5.48 -23.50 -12.38
CA THR A 367 5.97 -23.23 -11.02
C THR A 367 5.47 -24.31 -10.06
N THR A 368 6.39 -24.97 -9.37
CA THR A 368 6.06 -25.94 -8.31
C THR A 368 5.73 -25.25 -6.99
N GLY A 369 4.90 -25.86 -6.15
CA GLY A 369 4.65 -25.41 -4.78
C GLY A 369 3.56 -24.34 -4.62
N TYR A 370 2.74 -24.11 -5.64
CA TYR A 370 1.60 -23.21 -5.58
C TYR A 370 0.35 -23.90 -6.12
N ILE A 371 -0.65 -24.04 -5.28
CA ILE A 371 -1.99 -24.53 -5.64
C ILE A 371 -2.95 -23.39 -5.34
N LEU A 372 -3.48 -22.76 -6.38
CA LEU A 372 -4.66 -21.90 -6.25
C LEU A 372 -5.85 -22.84 -5.97
N GLN A 373 -6.52 -22.70 -4.85
CA GLN A 373 -7.81 -23.35 -4.58
C GLN A 373 -8.97 -22.57 -5.17
#